data_a41ad3e1cbc71f783dee8be0ed8f3a07
#
_entry.id   a41ad3e1cbc71f783dee8be0ed8f3a07
#
_cell.length_a   1.000
_cell.length_b   1.000
_cell.length_c   1.000
_cell.angle_alpha   90.00
_cell.angle_beta   90.00
_cell.angle_gamma   90.00
#
_symmetry.space_group_name_H-M   'P 1'
#
loop_
_entity.id
_entity.type
_entity.pdbx_description
1 polymer ?
#
loop_
_entity_poly.entity_id
_entity_poly.type
_entity_poly.pdbx_seq_one_letter_code
_entity_poly.pdbx_strand_id
1 'polypeptide(L)'
;MFALVLHSHLPWLAHHGRWPVGEEWLYQSWSASYLPVFDALGRLADEGHTNLLTFGITPVLAAQLDDPHCLTGMHHWLGNWQLRAHEAALIDSAAGAAGTASSVAALRELGTREHRASDWALGQFESRWRHGASPVIRPLVESGVIELLGGPLAHPFQPLLDPRMRTFSLEEGLEDAHRRWNHRPRGLWAPECAFTPGMEGDYARSGIDHFMVDGPSLRGDTALGRPVRGTDVVAFGRDLTVSYKVWSPKSGYPGHGAYRDFHTYDHDTGLKPARVTGKTTPPPDKKPYDPALAAAAVDKHVADFIEVIRARLRSESARIGRDALVVAAFDTELYGHWWHEGPMWLEKLLRALPEAGIRVGTLADARAQGYVGEPIDLPESSWGSGKDWRVWAGDQVSDLVALNAEVVSEALAHIDAMPARLRRRDPVSDQLVREALLAIASDWAFMVSKDTAAGYARDRAHKHAHAMREIAAAAAAGDDRRAAALAAAWRNADGLFPDLDARRLRHTAATAAAPAAARAQEAAR
;
A
#
# COMPACT_ATOMS: atom_id res chain seq x y z
N MET A 1 -20.24 6.31 13.65
CA MET A 1 -19.88 6.02 12.25
C MET A 1 -18.69 5.07 12.20
N PHE A 2 -18.66 4.14 11.26
CA PHE A 2 -17.50 3.27 11.02
C PHE A 2 -16.88 3.62 9.66
N ALA A 3 -15.57 3.78 9.63
CA ALA A 3 -14.80 3.99 8.41
C ALA A 3 -13.74 2.88 8.27
N LEU A 4 -13.74 2.21 7.12
CA LEU A 4 -12.71 1.25 6.76
C LEU A 4 -11.72 1.92 5.81
N VAL A 5 -10.43 1.79 6.09
CA VAL A 5 -9.36 2.30 5.23
C VAL A 5 -8.50 1.14 4.77
N LEU A 6 -8.32 1.01 3.47
CA LEU A 6 -7.41 0.05 2.86
C LEU A 6 -6.24 0.79 2.21
N HIS A 7 -5.04 0.33 2.49
CA HIS A 7 -3.80 0.83 1.90
C HIS A 7 -3.20 -0.22 0.98
N SER A 8 -2.95 0.14 -0.27
CA SER A 8 -2.36 -0.75 -1.28
C SER A 8 -0.99 -0.22 -1.68
N HIS A 9 0.04 -1.02 -1.40
CA HIS A 9 1.40 -0.61 -1.68
C HIS A 9 2.33 -1.80 -1.90
N LEU A 10 3.17 -1.69 -2.94
CA LEU A 10 4.37 -2.48 -3.15
C LEU A 10 5.44 -1.56 -3.75
N PRO A 11 6.73 -1.74 -3.41
CA PRO A 11 7.81 -0.99 -4.04
C PRO A 11 7.88 -1.28 -5.54
N TRP A 12 8.68 -0.51 -6.29
CA TRP A 12 8.90 -0.80 -7.70
C TRP A 12 9.65 -2.11 -7.89
N LEU A 13 8.98 -3.15 -8.36
CA LEU A 13 9.50 -4.51 -8.55
C LEU A 13 9.79 -4.84 -10.02
N ALA A 14 9.11 -4.17 -10.95
CA ALA A 14 9.21 -4.40 -12.38
C ALA A 14 10.66 -4.31 -12.88
N HIS A 15 11.04 -5.22 -13.75
CA HIS A 15 12.38 -5.29 -14.39
C HIS A 15 13.57 -5.58 -13.44
N HIS A 16 13.32 -5.83 -12.15
CA HIS A 16 14.38 -6.08 -11.16
C HIS A 16 14.44 -7.52 -10.63
N GLY A 17 13.97 -8.47 -11.45
CA GLY A 17 13.96 -9.88 -11.12
C GLY A 17 12.60 -10.38 -10.67
N ARG A 18 12.40 -11.69 -10.81
CA ARG A 18 11.12 -12.35 -10.52
C ARG A 18 11.12 -13.07 -9.19
N TRP A 19 12.18 -13.83 -8.89
CA TRP A 19 12.24 -14.79 -7.80
C TRP A 19 13.59 -14.71 -7.05
N PRO A 20 13.67 -14.97 -5.75
CA PRO A 20 12.58 -15.29 -4.81
C PRO A 20 11.80 -14.05 -4.33
N VAL A 21 12.37 -12.85 -4.47
CA VAL A 21 11.77 -11.55 -4.18
C VAL A 21 11.81 -10.72 -5.45
N GLY A 22 10.68 -10.13 -5.82
CA GLY A 22 10.57 -9.35 -7.04
C GLY A 22 9.15 -9.40 -7.61
N GLU A 23 9.02 -9.49 -8.92
CA GLU A 23 7.72 -9.47 -9.61
C GLU A 23 6.75 -10.58 -9.18
N GLU A 24 7.25 -11.71 -8.67
CA GLU A 24 6.42 -12.78 -8.11
C GLU A 24 5.52 -12.25 -6.97
N TRP A 25 6.06 -11.38 -6.13
CA TRP A 25 5.29 -10.76 -5.05
C TRP A 25 4.15 -9.87 -5.58
N LEU A 26 4.43 -9.10 -6.63
CA LEU A 26 3.40 -8.30 -7.31
C LEU A 26 2.28 -9.18 -7.87
N TYR A 27 2.63 -10.24 -8.60
CA TYR A 27 1.63 -11.11 -9.24
C TYR A 27 0.80 -11.91 -8.24
N GLN A 28 1.42 -12.38 -7.15
CA GLN A 28 0.71 -13.03 -6.06
C GLN A 28 -0.29 -12.08 -5.38
N SER A 29 0.14 -10.85 -5.06
CA SER A 29 -0.74 -9.84 -4.46
C SER A 29 -1.85 -9.42 -5.41
N TRP A 30 -1.54 -9.28 -6.69
CA TRP A 30 -2.52 -8.91 -7.71
C TRP A 30 -3.61 -9.97 -7.86
N SER A 31 -3.23 -11.24 -8.02
CA SER A 31 -4.18 -12.33 -8.19
C SER A 31 -5.01 -12.62 -6.94
N ALA A 32 -4.38 -12.58 -5.77
CA ALA A 32 -5.01 -13.00 -4.52
C ALA A 32 -5.76 -11.86 -3.82
N SER A 33 -5.32 -10.59 -3.98
CA SER A 33 -5.90 -9.44 -3.30
C SER A 33 -6.60 -8.48 -4.25
N TYR A 34 -5.89 -7.87 -5.19
CA TYR A 34 -6.49 -6.78 -5.98
C TYR A 34 -7.61 -7.25 -6.88
N LEU A 35 -7.44 -8.37 -7.62
CA LEU A 35 -8.51 -8.90 -8.45
C LEU A 35 -9.79 -9.17 -7.64
N PRO A 36 -9.78 -9.98 -6.55
CA PRO A 36 -11.00 -10.30 -5.83
C PRO A 36 -11.56 -9.14 -5.00
N VAL A 37 -10.74 -8.24 -4.46
CA VAL A 37 -11.21 -7.06 -3.71
C VAL A 37 -11.95 -6.09 -4.63
N PHE A 38 -11.38 -5.77 -5.79
CA PHE A 38 -12.06 -4.88 -6.74
C PHE A 38 -13.26 -5.51 -7.41
N ASP A 39 -13.28 -6.84 -7.58
CA ASP A 39 -14.46 -7.55 -8.05
C ASP A 39 -15.59 -7.48 -7.02
N ALA A 40 -15.28 -7.67 -5.73
CA ALA A 40 -16.25 -7.50 -4.64
C ALA A 40 -16.80 -6.07 -4.56
N LEU A 41 -15.93 -5.05 -4.66
CA LEU A 41 -16.37 -3.64 -4.70
C LEU A 41 -17.24 -3.34 -5.91
N GLY A 42 -16.93 -3.93 -7.07
CA GLY A 42 -17.75 -3.83 -8.27
C GLY A 42 -19.15 -4.42 -8.08
N ARG A 43 -19.27 -5.61 -7.49
CA ARG A 43 -20.59 -6.21 -7.18
C ARG A 43 -21.40 -5.34 -6.21
N LEU A 44 -20.76 -4.83 -5.17
CA LEU A 44 -21.43 -3.92 -4.22
C LEU A 44 -21.87 -2.61 -4.90
N ALA A 45 -21.07 -2.10 -5.84
CA ALA A 45 -21.45 -0.94 -6.65
C ALA A 45 -22.68 -1.22 -7.54
N ASP A 46 -22.73 -2.40 -8.18
CA ASP A 46 -23.87 -2.85 -8.99
C ASP A 46 -25.14 -3.04 -8.14
N GLU A 47 -24.99 -3.36 -6.86
CA GLU A 47 -26.05 -3.40 -5.84
C GLU A 47 -26.51 -2.00 -5.37
N GLY A 48 -25.84 -0.93 -5.84
CA GLY A 48 -26.16 0.46 -5.50
C GLY A 48 -25.48 1.00 -4.23
N HIS A 49 -24.50 0.29 -3.68
CA HIS A 49 -23.74 0.77 -2.51
C HIS A 49 -22.76 1.88 -2.89
N THR A 50 -22.67 2.90 -2.03
CA THR A 50 -21.72 4.02 -2.14
C THR A 50 -21.00 4.26 -0.82
N ASN A 51 -19.90 5.02 -0.84
CA ASN A 51 -19.14 5.39 0.36
C ASN A 51 -18.75 4.18 1.24
N LEU A 52 -18.36 3.06 0.60
CA LEU A 52 -18.09 1.80 1.26
C LEU A 52 -16.82 1.83 2.11
N LEU A 53 -15.77 2.49 1.58
CA LEU A 53 -14.47 2.59 2.24
C LEU A 53 -13.61 3.71 1.66
N THR A 54 -12.58 4.06 2.41
CA THR A 54 -11.49 4.93 1.95
C THR A 54 -10.35 4.05 1.44
N PHE A 55 -9.90 4.27 0.20
CA PHE A 55 -8.93 3.42 -0.49
C PHE A 55 -7.67 4.20 -0.85
N GLY A 56 -6.54 3.77 -0.33
CA GLY A 56 -5.22 4.27 -0.71
C GLY A 56 -4.56 3.31 -1.68
N ILE A 57 -4.08 3.84 -2.80
CA ILE A 57 -3.17 3.15 -3.71
C ILE A 57 -2.00 4.07 -4.02
N THR A 58 -0.80 3.59 -3.76
CA THR A 58 0.39 4.40 -3.98
C THR A 58 0.66 4.60 -5.47
N PRO A 59 1.20 5.77 -5.87
CA PRO A 59 1.54 6.02 -7.27
C PRO A 59 2.47 4.96 -7.86
N VAL A 60 3.42 4.45 -7.08
CA VAL A 60 4.35 3.40 -7.52
C VAL A 60 3.63 2.08 -7.80
N LEU A 61 2.67 1.68 -6.97
CA LEU A 61 1.88 0.48 -7.23
C LEU A 61 0.96 0.67 -8.43
N ALA A 62 0.27 1.80 -8.52
CA ALA A 62 -0.58 2.12 -9.65
C ALA A 62 0.20 2.10 -10.98
N ALA A 63 1.44 2.63 -10.97
CA ALA A 63 2.32 2.57 -12.13
C ALA A 63 2.66 1.13 -12.54
N GLN A 64 2.91 0.23 -11.58
CA GLN A 64 3.18 -1.19 -11.87
C GLN A 64 1.96 -1.92 -12.43
N LEU A 65 0.78 -1.67 -11.86
CA LEU A 65 -0.46 -2.30 -12.31
C LEU A 65 -0.90 -1.83 -13.71
N ASP A 66 -0.39 -0.71 -14.20
CA ASP A 66 -0.61 -0.19 -15.55
C ASP A 66 0.57 -0.45 -16.50
N ASP A 67 1.69 -1.00 -16.00
CA ASP A 67 2.90 -1.20 -16.78
C ASP A 67 2.75 -2.35 -17.77
N PRO A 68 3.06 -2.18 -19.08
CA PRO A 68 2.91 -3.22 -20.10
C PRO A 68 3.73 -4.49 -19.83
N HIS A 69 4.93 -4.37 -19.23
CA HIS A 69 5.73 -5.51 -18.83
C HIS A 69 5.04 -6.30 -17.71
N CYS A 70 4.54 -5.59 -16.68
CA CYS A 70 3.81 -6.21 -15.57
C CYS A 70 2.50 -6.85 -16.04
N LEU A 71 1.76 -6.22 -16.97
CA LEU A 71 0.55 -6.79 -17.57
C LEU A 71 0.83 -8.09 -18.30
N THR A 72 1.90 -8.11 -19.12
CA THR A 72 2.34 -9.32 -19.81
C THR A 72 2.78 -10.40 -18.81
N GLY A 73 3.57 -10.02 -17.80
CA GLY A 73 4.03 -10.92 -16.76
C GLY A 73 2.88 -11.51 -15.93
N MET A 74 1.88 -10.72 -15.60
CA MET A 74 0.67 -11.15 -14.86
C MET A 74 -0.13 -12.17 -15.67
N HIS A 75 -0.35 -11.93 -16.96
CA HIS A 75 -1.03 -12.88 -17.83
C HIS A 75 -0.31 -14.24 -17.87
N HIS A 76 1.02 -14.24 -18.05
CA HIS A 76 1.83 -15.45 -17.99
C HIS A 76 1.76 -16.13 -16.61
N TRP A 77 1.78 -15.35 -15.54
CA TRP A 77 1.72 -15.88 -14.18
C TRP A 77 0.38 -16.60 -13.92
N LEU A 78 -0.73 -16.01 -14.36
CA LEU A 78 -2.06 -16.62 -14.26
C LEU A 78 -2.17 -17.92 -15.05
N GLY A 79 -1.64 -17.95 -16.28
CA GLY A 79 -1.58 -19.15 -17.10
C GLY A 79 -0.74 -20.27 -16.44
N ASN A 80 0.40 -19.92 -15.84
CA ASN A 80 1.22 -20.87 -15.08
C ASN A 80 0.51 -21.38 -13.82
N TRP A 81 -0.25 -20.54 -13.13
CA TRP A 81 -1.08 -20.98 -11.99
C TRP A 81 -2.13 -21.99 -12.45
N GLN A 82 -2.83 -21.70 -13.56
CA GLN A 82 -3.82 -22.60 -14.16
C GLN A 82 -3.22 -23.96 -14.52
N LEU A 83 -2.04 -23.99 -15.16
CA LEU A 83 -1.34 -25.23 -15.51
C LEU A 83 -0.98 -26.06 -14.26
N ARG A 84 -0.34 -25.46 -13.27
CA ARG A 84 0.02 -26.15 -12.01
C ARG A 84 -1.21 -26.70 -11.27
N ALA A 85 -2.30 -25.93 -11.26
CA ALA A 85 -3.55 -26.36 -10.66
C ALA A 85 -4.17 -27.54 -11.43
N HIS A 86 -4.11 -27.51 -12.76
CA HIS A 86 -4.56 -28.60 -13.60
C HIS A 86 -3.74 -29.88 -13.39
N GLU A 87 -2.42 -29.78 -13.36
CA GLU A 87 -1.53 -30.89 -13.05
C GLU A 87 -1.82 -31.49 -11.68
N ALA A 88 -2.00 -30.64 -10.65
CA ALA A 88 -2.36 -31.11 -9.31
C ALA A 88 -3.72 -31.84 -9.29
N ALA A 89 -4.69 -31.40 -10.10
CA ALA A 89 -5.99 -32.07 -10.22
C ALA A 89 -5.91 -33.47 -10.86
N LEU A 90 -4.86 -33.74 -11.65
CA LEU A 90 -4.64 -34.99 -12.39
C LEU A 90 -3.60 -35.92 -11.74
N ILE A 91 -2.99 -35.57 -10.60
CA ILE A 91 -1.99 -36.42 -9.93
C ILE A 91 -2.52 -37.84 -9.76
N ASP A 92 -1.80 -38.84 -10.27
CA ASP A 92 -2.19 -40.24 -10.11
C ASP A 92 -1.94 -40.72 -8.68
N SER A 93 -2.91 -41.40 -8.12
CA SER A 93 -2.81 -42.00 -6.80
C SER A 93 -1.71 -43.07 -6.70
N ALA A 94 -1.28 -43.61 -7.84
CA ALA A 94 -0.21 -44.62 -7.90
C ALA A 94 1.21 -43.98 -7.97
N ALA A 95 1.32 -42.72 -8.34
CA ALA A 95 2.62 -42.02 -8.51
C ALA A 95 3.16 -41.40 -7.20
N GLY A 96 2.34 -41.31 -6.16
CA GLY A 96 2.71 -40.67 -4.89
C GLY A 96 3.48 -41.61 -3.96
N ALA A 97 4.76 -41.81 -4.18
CA ALA A 97 5.61 -42.68 -3.37
C ALA A 97 5.86 -42.21 -1.91
N ALA A 98 5.37 -41.05 -1.49
CA ALA A 98 5.62 -40.49 -0.16
C ALA A 98 4.37 -39.99 0.59
N GLY A 99 3.18 -39.96 -0.02
CA GLY A 99 1.95 -39.44 0.61
C GLY A 99 0.93 -40.54 0.91
N THR A 100 0.12 -40.37 1.95
CA THR A 100 -1.05 -41.23 2.17
C THR A 100 -2.09 -41.01 1.07
N ALA A 101 -2.88 -42.03 0.70
CA ALA A 101 -3.95 -41.87 -0.31
C ALA A 101 -4.92 -40.71 0.01
N SER A 102 -5.09 -40.39 1.30
CA SER A 102 -5.89 -39.27 1.78
C SER A 102 -5.25 -37.92 1.42
N SER A 103 -3.92 -37.80 1.44
CA SER A 103 -3.22 -36.55 1.06
C SER A 103 -3.25 -36.31 -0.44
N VAL A 104 -3.14 -37.33 -1.27
CA VAL A 104 -3.27 -37.25 -2.74
C VAL A 104 -4.68 -36.84 -3.14
N ALA A 105 -5.72 -37.44 -2.54
CA ALA A 105 -7.10 -37.05 -2.81
C ALA A 105 -7.38 -35.58 -2.45
N ALA A 106 -6.87 -35.10 -1.30
CA ALA A 106 -7.00 -33.72 -0.89
C ALA A 106 -6.28 -32.75 -1.85
N LEU A 107 -5.09 -33.11 -2.35
CA LEU A 107 -4.34 -32.31 -3.30
C LEU A 107 -5.05 -32.23 -4.67
N ARG A 108 -5.64 -33.34 -5.15
CA ARG A 108 -6.45 -33.34 -6.37
C ARG A 108 -7.69 -32.47 -6.26
N GLU A 109 -8.38 -32.53 -5.13
CA GLU A 109 -9.54 -31.67 -4.88
C GLU A 109 -9.12 -30.19 -4.81
N LEU A 110 -8.01 -29.90 -4.15
CA LEU A 110 -7.42 -28.57 -4.14
C LEU A 110 -7.06 -28.12 -5.56
N GLY A 111 -6.36 -28.95 -6.33
CA GLY A 111 -6.01 -28.65 -7.73
C GLY A 111 -7.23 -28.32 -8.57
N THR A 112 -8.32 -29.06 -8.43
CA THR A 112 -9.58 -28.77 -9.12
C THR A 112 -10.17 -27.42 -8.73
N ARG A 113 -10.08 -27.02 -7.46
CA ARG A 113 -10.55 -25.70 -6.97
C ARG A 113 -9.65 -24.59 -7.45
N GLU A 114 -8.34 -24.78 -7.35
CA GLU A 114 -7.34 -23.79 -7.82
C GLU A 114 -7.43 -23.58 -9.33
N HIS A 115 -7.73 -24.63 -10.09
CA HIS A 115 -7.95 -24.51 -11.52
C HIS A 115 -9.16 -23.61 -11.83
N ARG A 116 -10.27 -23.79 -11.13
CA ARG A 116 -11.44 -22.89 -11.28
C ARG A 116 -11.15 -21.48 -10.83
N ALA A 117 -10.40 -21.30 -9.75
CA ALA A 117 -10.00 -19.99 -9.25
C ALA A 117 -9.07 -19.26 -10.22
N SER A 118 -8.10 -19.98 -10.81
CA SER A 118 -7.20 -19.41 -11.81
C SER A 118 -7.90 -19.12 -13.13
N ASP A 119 -8.87 -19.93 -13.54
CA ASP A 119 -9.71 -19.68 -14.71
C ASP A 119 -10.54 -18.39 -14.54
N TRP A 120 -11.18 -18.26 -13.38
CA TRP A 120 -11.87 -17.02 -13.02
C TRP A 120 -10.93 -15.80 -13.01
N ALA A 121 -9.75 -15.91 -12.38
CA ALA A 121 -8.79 -14.81 -12.30
C ALA A 121 -8.26 -14.40 -13.67
N LEU A 122 -7.97 -15.37 -14.54
CA LEU A 122 -7.55 -15.13 -15.93
C LEU A 122 -8.67 -14.43 -16.71
N GLY A 123 -9.91 -14.91 -16.60
CA GLY A 123 -11.07 -14.28 -17.24
C GLY A 123 -11.32 -12.85 -16.75
N GLN A 124 -11.18 -12.57 -15.45
CA GLN A 124 -11.25 -11.21 -14.90
C GLN A 124 -10.12 -10.34 -15.45
N PHE A 125 -8.90 -10.87 -15.48
CA PHE A 125 -7.75 -10.14 -15.99
C PHE A 125 -7.94 -9.79 -17.47
N GLU A 126 -8.29 -10.73 -18.32
CA GLU A 126 -8.48 -10.51 -19.76
C GLU A 126 -9.64 -9.56 -20.08
N SER A 127 -10.73 -9.63 -19.31
CA SER A 127 -11.93 -8.81 -19.56
C SER A 127 -11.85 -7.41 -18.99
N ARG A 128 -11.23 -7.22 -17.81
CA ARG A 128 -11.27 -5.96 -17.07
C ARG A 128 -9.90 -5.30 -16.85
N TRP A 129 -8.84 -6.11 -16.65
CA TRP A 129 -7.52 -5.62 -16.21
C TRP A 129 -6.45 -5.59 -17.31
N ARG A 130 -6.75 -6.11 -18.49
CA ARG A 130 -5.78 -6.18 -19.62
C ARG A 130 -5.18 -4.82 -20.03
N HIS A 131 -5.79 -3.73 -19.63
CA HIS A 131 -5.34 -2.35 -19.87
C HIS A 131 -4.89 -1.64 -18.60
N GLY A 132 -4.63 -2.38 -17.53
CA GLY A 132 -4.16 -1.88 -16.24
C GLY A 132 -5.25 -1.74 -15.19
N ALA A 133 -4.85 -1.25 -14.02
CA ALA A 133 -5.72 -1.01 -12.89
C ALA A 133 -6.55 0.28 -13.04
N SER A 134 -6.02 1.28 -13.75
CA SER A 134 -6.66 2.59 -13.87
C SER A 134 -8.08 2.52 -14.44
N PRO A 135 -8.39 1.74 -15.49
CA PRO A 135 -9.75 1.55 -15.98
C PRO A 135 -10.69 0.84 -15.01
N VAL A 136 -10.17 0.04 -14.07
CA VAL A 136 -10.95 -0.70 -13.08
C VAL A 136 -11.30 0.18 -11.87
N ILE A 137 -10.35 0.98 -11.42
CA ILE A 137 -10.48 1.82 -10.21
C ILE A 137 -11.29 3.10 -10.49
N ARG A 138 -11.05 3.74 -11.64
CA ARG A 138 -11.69 5.00 -12.01
C ARG A 138 -13.22 5.00 -11.86
N PRO A 139 -13.98 4.02 -12.36
CA PRO A 139 -15.44 4.00 -12.21
C PRO A 139 -15.89 3.96 -10.75
N LEU A 140 -15.17 3.27 -9.86
CA LEU A 140 -15.50 3.20 -8.43
C LEU A 140 -15.28 4.54 -7.72
N VAL A 141 -14.26 5.29 -8.14
CA VAL A 141 -14.02 6.66 -7.66
C VAL A 141 -15.09 7.63 -8.19
N GLU A 142 -15.32 7.62 -9.49
CA GLU A 142 -16.29 8.53 -10.16
C GLU A 142 -17.73 8.32 -9.68
N SER A 143 -18.11 7.08 -9.36
CA SER A 143 -19.43 6.74 -8.82
C SER A 143 -19.55 6.93 -7.30
N GLY A 144 -18.47 7.31 -6.61
CA GLY A 144 -18.48 7.50 -5.17
C GLY A 144 -18.62 6.20 -4.36
N VAL A 145 -18.25 5.06 -4.92
CA VAL A 145 -18.21 3.77 -4.19
C VAL A 145 -17.08 3.78 -3.17
N ILE A 146 -15.95 4.36 -3.56
CA ILE A 146 -14.78 4.55 -2.71
C ILE A 146 -14.32 6.00 -2.71
N GLU A 147 -13.78 6.45 -1.57
CA GLU A 147 -12.92 7.62 -1.50
C GLU A 147 -11.49 7.21 -1.85
N LEU A 148 -10.79 8.01 -2.66
CA LEU A 148 -9.39 7.79 -2.99
C LEU A 148 -8.47 8.64 -2.12
N LEU A 149 -7.49 8.00 -1.44
CA LEU A 149 -6.36 8.69 -0.82
C LEU A 149 -5.20 8.83 -1.80
N GLY A 150 -4.55 9.99 -1.78
CA GLY A 150 -3.30 10.22 -2.47
C GLY A 150 -2.10 9.71 -1.67
N GLY A 151 -0.92 9.83 -2.28
CA GLY A 151 0.36 9.52 -1.66
C GLY A 151 1.51 10.16 -2.45
N PRO A 152 2.70 10.29 -1.86
CA PRO A 152 3.88 10.75 -2.58
C PRO A 152 4.39 9.69 -3.56
N LEU A 153 5.08 10.13 -4.61
CA LEU A 153 5.78 9.23 -5.52
C LEU A 153 6.74 8.32 -4.75
N ALA A 154 6.84 7.06 -5.15
CA ALA A 154 7.77 6.05 -4.62
C ALA A 154 7.69 5.78 -3.10
N HIS A 155 6.68 6.29 -2.39
CA HIS A 155 6.39 5.97 -0.98
C HIS A 155 7.59 6.19 -0.02
N PRO A 156 8.26 7.36 0.00
CA PRO A 156 9.40 7.61 0.87
C PRO A 156 8.97 7.83 2.33
N PHE A 157 9.87 7.56 3.29
CA PHE A 157 9.64 7.92 4.68
C PHE A 157 9.76 9.44 4.87
N GLN A 158 8.65 10.15 4.70
CA GLN A 158 8.57 11.61 4.58
C GLN A 158 9.21 12.41 5.73
N PRO A 159 9.16 11.98 7.02
CA PRO A 159 9.79 12.76 8.11
C PRO A 159 11.28 12.99 7.96
N LEU A 160 12.01 12.10 7.28
CA LEU A 160 13.46 12.21 7.09
C LEU A 160 13.87 12.94 5.81
N LEU A 161 12.92 13.35 4.98
CA LEU A 161 13.23 14.01 3.71
C LEU A 161 13.47 15.50 3.86
N ASP A 162 14.35 16.03 3.01
CA ASP A 162 14.41 17.46 2.72
C ASP A 162 13.02 17.98 2.34
N PRO A 163 12.55 19.12 2.88
CA PRO A 163 11.21 19.64 2.62
C PRO A 163 10.88 19.85 1.14
N ARG A 164 11.87 20.17 0.30
CA ARG A 164 11.69 20.35 -1.17
C ARG A 164 11.34 19.00 -1.81
N MET A 165 12.13 17.95 -1.52
CA MET A 165 11.92 16.61 -2.05
C MET A 165 10.59 16.05 -1.54
N ARG A 166 10.26 16.27 -0.26
CA ARG A 166 9.01 15.86 0.36
C ARG A 166 7.79 16.48 -0.33
N THR A 167 7.78 17.80 -0.49
CA THR A 167 6.68 18.52 -1.14
C THR A 167 6.58 18.14 -2.62
N PHE A 168 7.71 18.08 -3.33
CA PHE A 168 7.75 17.67 -4.74
C PHE A 168 7.15 16.27 -4.94
N SER A 169 7.62 15.28 -4.17
CA SER A 169 7.13 13.91 -4.30
C SER A 169 5.63 13.79 -4.02
N LEU A 170 5.10 14.58 -3.06
CA LEU A 170 3.68 14.61 -2.74
C LEU A 170 2.87 15.24 -3.88
N GLU A 171 3.25 16.43 -4.36
CA GLU A 171 2.52 17.13 -5.42
C GLU A 171 2.50 16.34 -6.72
N GLU A 172 3.63 15.75 -7.12
CA GLU A 172 3.70 14.89 -8.30
C GLU A 172 2.86 13.60 -8.12
N GLY A 173 2.81 13.05 -6.91
CA GLY A 173 1.95 11.89 -6.60
C GLY A 173 0.46 12.21 -6.69
N LEU A 174 0.03 13.38 -6.21
CA LEU A 174 -1.36 13.85 -6.36
C LEU A 174 -1.71 14.14 -7.82
N GLU A 175 -0.76 14.63 -8.59
CA GLU A 175 -0.92 14.88 -10.01
C GLU A 175 -0.99 13.56 -10.81
N ASP A 176 -0.18 12.55 -10.45
CA ASP A 176 -0.27 11.19 -11.04
C ASP A 176 -1.65 10.58 -10.78
N ALA A 177 -2.18 10.70 -9.56
CA ALA A 177 -3.52 10.26 -9.21
C ALA A 177 -4.59 10.97 -10.06
N HIS A 178 -4.47 12.29 -10.24
CA HIS A 178 -5.39 13.06 -11.07
C HIS A 178 -5.40 12.58 -12.53
N ARG A 179 -4.23 12.32 -13.11
CA ARG A 179 -4.12 11.82 -14.49
C ARG A 179 -4.70 10.42 -14.68
N ARG A 180 -4.45 9.51 -13.71
CA ARG A 180 -4.93 8.13 -13.79
C ARG A 180 -6.44 8.04 -13.61
N TRP A 181 -6.98 8.74 -12.61
CA TRP A 181 -8.36 8.54 -12.17
C TRP A 181 -9.27 9.75 -12.37
N ASN A 182 -8.79 10.81 -13.06
CA ASN A 182 -9.52 12.07 -13.23
C ASN A 182 -10.02 12.65 -11.89
N HIS A 183 -9.30 12.35 -10.81
CA HIS A 183 -9.62 12.76 -9.46
C HIS A 183 -8.36 13.17 -8.72
N ARG A 184 -8.33 14.39 -8.17
CA ARG A 184 -7.25 14.84 -7.29
C ARG A 184 -7.64 14.55 -5.84
N PRO A 185 -6.98 13.60 -5.16
CA PRO A 185 -7.31 13.27 -3.78
C PRO A 185 -7.11 14.45 -2.84
N ARG A 186 -8.02 14.58 -1.88
CA ARG A 186 -7.92 15.53 -0.77
C ARG A 186 -7.54 14.85 0.54
N GLY A 187 -7.68 13.54 0.61
CA GLY A 187 -7.16 12.69 1.68
C GLY A 187 -5.80 12.12 1.32
N LEU A 188 -4.97 11.83 2.31
CA LEU A 188 -3.62 11.31 2.15
C LEU A 188 -3.40 10.05 3.00
N TRP A 189 -2.83 9.02 2.39
CA TRP A 189 -2.08 8.04 3.15
C TRP A 189 -0.63 8.52 3.29
N ALA A 190 -0.28 9.02 4.49
CA ALA A 190 1.12 9.31 4.79
C ALA A 190 1.89 7.99 4.83
N PRO A 191 2.97 7.82 4.03
CA PRO A 191 3.77 6.61 4.07
C PRO A 191 4.10 6.19 5.50
N GLU A 192 3.82 4.92 5.84
CA GLU A 192 4.03 4.33 7.17
C GLU A 192 3.22 5.00 8.30
N CYS A 193 2.17 5.73 7.98
CA CYS A 193 1.47 6.65 8.90
C CYS A 193 2.45 7.58 9.63
N ALA A 194 3.58 7.91 8.98
CA ALA A 194 4.67 8.65 9.58
C ALA A 194 4.40 10.16 9.54
N PHE A 195 4.73 10.81 10.63
CA PHE A 195 4.53 12.25 10.78
C PHE A 195 5.67 12.89 11.59
N THR A 196 6.00 14.13 11.24
CA THR A 196 6.77 15.08 12.05
C THR A 196 6.12 16.46 11.97
N PRO A 197 6.14 17.26 13.06
CA PRO A 197 5.59 18.62 13.07
C PRO A 197 6.13 19.48 11.92
N GLY A 198 5.22 20.18 11.23
CA GLY A 198 5.49 20.97 10.03
C GLY A 198 5.01 20.32 8.74
N MET A 199 4.83 18.99 8.70
CA MET A 199 4.28 18.30 7.53
C MET A 199 2.83 18.69 7.24
N GLU A 200 2.05 19.02 8.28
CA GLU A 200 0.68 19.52 8.14
C GLU A 200 0.59 20.77 7.27
N GLY A 201 1.60 21.63 7.35
CA GLY A 201 1.71 22.82 6.49
C GLY A 201 1.97 22.45 5.02
N ASP A 202 2.79 21.44 4.76
CA ASP A 202 3.02 20.92 3.39
C ASP A 202 1.73 20.33 2.84
N TYR A 203 1.01 19.53 3.65
CA TYR A 203 -0.27 18.93 3.28
C TYR A 203 -1.32 19.98 2.93
N ALA A 204 -1.50 20.98 3.80
CA ALA A 204 -2.44 22.08 3.56
C ALA A 204 -2.14 22.84 2.25
N ARG A 205 -0.84 23.13 1.97
CA ARG A 205 -0.44 23.80 0.72
C ARG A 205 -0.70 22.95 -0.52
N SER A 206 -0.57 21.63 -0.42
CA SER A 206 -0.86 20.69 -1.52
C SER A 206 -2.35 20.38 -1.69
N GLY A 207 -3.23 21.00 -0.86
CA GLY A 207 -4.68 20.85 -0.93
C GLY A 207 -5.21 19.60 -0.23
N ILE A 208 -4.40 18.96 0.61
CA ILE A 208 -4.81 17.86 1.48
C ILE A 208 -5.53 18.43 2.69
N ASP A 209 -6.69 17.88 3.01
CA ASP A 209 -7.50 18.29 4.14
C ASP A 209 -7.66 17.23 5.24
N HIS A 210 -7.22 16.00 4.99
CA HIS A 210 -7.14 14.93 6.01
C HIS A 210 -6.11 13.85 5.65
N PHE A 211 -5.63 13.12 6.65
CA PHE A 211 -4.67 12.04 6.48
C PHE A 211 -4.75 11.01 7.60
N MET A 212 -4.17 9.82 7.35
CA MET A 212 -4.13 8.72 8.30
C MET A 212 -2.90 8.79 9.20
N VAL A 213 -3.12 8.50 10.49
CA VAL A 213 -2.07 8.23 11.48
C VAL A 213 -2.42 6.97 12.28
N ASP A 214 -1.47 6.44 13.04
CA ASP A 214 -1.79 5.34 13.96
C ASP A 214 -2.43 5.87 15.26
N GLY A 215 -3.19 5.03 15.95
CA GLY A 215 -3.92 5.40 17.17
C GLY A 215 -3.06 6.06 18.26
N PRO A 216 -1.86 5.55 18.58
CA PRO A 216 -0.96 6.16 19.54
C PRO A 216 -0.53 7.59 19.21
N SER A 217 -0.51 8.00 17.94
CA SER A 217 -0.24 9.37 17.51
C SER A 217 -1.28 10.36 18.06
N LEU A 218 -2.52 9.89 18.23
CA LEU A 218 -3.61 10.62 18.89
C LEU A 218 -3.74 10.28 20.40
N ARG A 219 -2.69 9.72 21.00
CA ARG A 219 -2.68 9.27 22.41
C ARG A 219 -3.79 8.26 22.73
N GLY A 220 -4.22 7.49 21.73
CA GLY A 220 -5.30 6.51 21.83
C GLY A 220 -6.71 7.10 21.75
N ASP A 221 -6.88 8.41 21.64
CA ASP A 221 -8.18 9.07 21.45
C ASP A 221 -8.52 9.17 19.95
N THR A 222 -9.07 8.09 19.41
CA THR A 222 -9.40 7.94 17.98
C THR A 222 -10.89 8.10 17.68
N ALA A 223 -11.69 8.53 18.68
CA ALA A 223 -13.14 8.65 18.55
C ALA A 223 -13.60 9.78 17.61
N LEU A 224 -12.70 10.68 17.27
CA LEU A 224 -12.89 11.78 16.30
C LEU A 224 -11.57 12.03 15.57
N GLY A 225 -11.66 12.54 14.33
CA GLY A 225 -10.51 13.17 13.66
C GLY A 225 -10.06 14.42 14.42
N ARG A 226 -8.78 14.74 14.37
CA ARG A 226 -8.19 15.86 15.10
C ARG A 226 -7.48 16.81 14.14
N PRO A 227 -7.92 18.06 13.99
CA PRO A 227 -7.15 19.07 13.25
C PRO A 227 -5.75 19.20 13.85
N VAL A 228 -4.72 19.25 13.00
CA VAL A 228 -3.36 19.53 13.46
C VAL A 228 -3.21 21.03 13.67
N ARG A 229 -2.77 21.42 14.88
CA ARG A 229 -2.70 22.83 15.28
C ARG A 229 -1.94 23.68 14.24
N GLY A 230 -2.52 24.83 13.91
CA GLY A 230 -1.98 25.75 12.90
C GLY A 230 -2.47 25.50 11.48
N THR A 231 -3.29 24.46 11.27
CA THR A 231 -3.94 24.14 10.00
C THR A 231 -5.34 23.57 10.22
N ASP A 232 -6.13 23.45 9.11
CA ASP A 232 -7.41 22.74 9.10
C ASP A 232 -7.28 21.27 8.65
N VAL A 233 -6.04 20.77 8.53
CA VAL A 233 -5.77 19.40 8.10
C VAL A 233 -6.08 18.43 9.25
N VAL A 234 -6.96 17.47 9.01
CA VAL A 234 -7.46 16.55 10.02
C VAL A 234 -6.67 15.24 10.00
N ALA A 235 -6.06 14.87 11.13
CA ALA A 235 -5.49 13.55 11.34
C ALA A 235 -6.57 12.58 11.83
N PHE A 236 -6.78 11.47 11.13
CA PHE A 236 -7.63 10.36 11.56
C PHE A 236 -6.78 9.22 12.10
N GLY A 237 -7.06 8.78 13.32
CA GLY A 237 -6.32 7.72 13.98
C GLY A 237 -6.94 6.35 13.80
N ARG A 238 -6.10 5.35 13.47
CA ARG A 238 -6.51 3.95 13.45
C ARG A 238 -6.92 3.49 14.85
N ASP A 239 -8.15 2.98 15.03
CA ASP A 239 -8.58 2.34 16.25
C ASP A 239 -7.93 0.96 16.41
N LEU A 240 -6.98 0.83 17.34
CA LEU A 240 -6.24 -0.41 17.52
C LEU A 240 -7.09 -1.52 18.15
N THR A 241 -8.11 -1.19 18.94
CA THR A 241 -9.01 -2.18 19.55
C THR A 241 -9.76 -2.95 18.47
N VAL A 242 -10.26 -2.25 17.46
CA VAL A 242 -10.97 -2.85 16.33
C VAL A 242 -9.99 -3.46 15.33
N SER A 243 -8.93 -2.72 14.95
CA SER A 243 -8.01 -3.19 13.92
C SER A 243 -7.25 -4.46 14.33
N TYR A 244 -6.91 -4.64 15.60
CA TYR A 244 -6.20 -5.83 16.05
C TYR A 244 -7.06 -7.10 16.13
N LYS A 245 -8.39 -7.00 15.99
CA LYS A 245 -9.23 -8.18 15.75
C LYS A 245 -8.88 -8.89 14.44
N VAL A 246 -8.40 -8.14 13.46
CA VAL A 246 -7.94 -8.68 12.17
C VAL A 246 -6.42 -8.83 12.17
N TRP A 247 -5.68 -7.78 12.45
CA TRP A 247 -4.23 -7.71 12.25
C TRP A 247 -3.38 -8.32 13.38
N SER A 248 -3.93 -8.76 14.49
CA SER A 248 -3.12 -9.27 15.59
C SER A 248 -2.44 -10.61 15.25
N PRO A 249 -1.10 -10.74 15.32
CA PRO A 249 -0.43 -12.01 15.13
C PRO A 249 -0.77 -13.03 16.23
N LYS A 250 -1.25 -12.55 17.40
CA LYS A 250 -1.61 -13.42 18.54
C LYS A 250 -3.06 -13.87 18.51
N SER A 251 -3.98 -13.04 18.05
CA SER A 251 -5.43 -13.29 18.18
C SER A 251 -6.26 -12.84 16.98
N GLY A 252 -5.64 -12.35 15.90
CA GLY A 252 -6.32 -11.91 14.70
C GLY A 252 -7.01 -13.06 13.95
N TYR A 253 -8.09 -12.75 13.24
CA TYR A 253 -8.87 -13.72 12.48
C TYR A 253 -8.03 -14.56 11.51
N PRO A 254 -7.05 -14.03 10.76
CA PRO A 254 -6.25 -14.81 9.82
C PRO A 254 -5.56 -16.03 10.42
N GLY A 255 -5.27 -16.00 11.72
CA GLY A 255 -4.68 -17.12 12.46
C GLY A 255 -5.67 -18.21 12.92
N HIS A 256 -6.94 -18.13 12.52
CA HIS A 256 -7.95 -19.11 12.92
C HIS A 256 -7.71 -20.48 12.27
N GLY A 257 -7.87 -21.56 13.05
CA GLY A 257 -7.55 -22.93 12.63
C GLY A 257 -8.29 -23.48 11.40
N ALA A 258 -9.40 -22.86 11.00
CA ALA A 258 -10.16 -23.23 9.80
C ALA A 258 -9.60 -22.61 8.50
N TYR A 259 -8.89 -21.49 8.61
CA TYR A 259 -8.44 -20.74 7.45
C TYR A 259 -7.23 -21.36 6.76
N ARG A 260 -7.07 -21.07 5.49
CA ARG A 260 -5.95 -21.56 4.68
C ARG A 260 -4.63 -21.06 5.25
N ASP A 261 -3.68 -21.98 5.40
CA ASP A 261 -2.36 -21.63 5.91
C ASP A 261 -1.52 -20.91 4.83
N PHE A 262 -0.92 -19.80 5.22
CA PHE A 262 -0.10 -19.01 4.31
C PHE A 262 1.28 -19.64 4.06
N HIS A 263 1.83 -20.36 5.07
CA HIS A 263 3.24 -20.77 5.09
C HIS A 263 3.49 -22.19 4.59
N THR A 264 2.47 -23.04 4.50
CA THR A 264 2.65 -24.45 4.11
C THR A 264 2.38 -24.61 2.63
N TYR A 265 3.41 -24.98 1.89
CA TYR A 265 3.37 -25.26 0.46
C TYR A 265 3.55 -26.73 0.17
N ASP A 266 2.90 -27.22 -0.85
CA ASP A 266 3.29 -28.43 -1.57
C ASP A 266 4.41 -28.05 -2.55
N HIS A 267 5.60 -28.64 -2.39
CA HIS A 267 6.78 -28.23 -3.13
C HIS A 267 6.74 -28.60 -4.62
N ASP A 268 5.99 -29.64 -4.97
CA ASP A 268 5.88 -30.11 -6.35
C ASP A 268 4.94 -29.23 -7.18
N THR A 269 3.81 -28.85 -6.61
CA THR A 269 2.79 -28.04 -7.29
C THR A 269 2.85 -26.54 -6.97
N GLY A 270 3.50 -26.16 -5.87
CA GLY A 270 3.50 -24.79 -5.33
C GLY A 270 2.14 -24.36 -4.74
N LEU A 271 1.18 -25.28 -4.59
CA LEU A 271 -0.11 -24.97 -4.00
C LEU A 271 -0.05 -25.00 -2.46
N LYS A 272 -1.04 -24.36 -1.82
CA LYS A 272 -1.17 -24.30 -0.35
C LYS A 272 -2.28 -25.25 0.14
N PRO A 273 -1.98 -26.53 0.44
CA PRO A 273 -2.99 -27.54 0.70
C PRO A 273 -3.54 -27.53 2.12
N ALA A 274 -2.88 -26.87 3.06
CA ALA A 274 -3.17 -26.97 4.48
C ALA A 274 -4.02 -25.81 5.00
N ARG A 275 -4.77 -26.04 6.07
CA ARG A 275 -5.32 -25.01 6.95
C ARG A 275 -4.41 -24.75 8.14
N VAL A 276 -4.57 -23.61 8.80
CA VAL A 276 -3.80 -23.23 9.99
C VAL A 276 -3.84 -24.32 11.07
N THR A 277 -4.99 -24.97 11.26
CA THR A 277 -5.23 -26.05 12.24
C THR A 277 -5.09 -25.58 13.68
N GLY A 278 -3.92 -25.08 14.05
CA GLY A 278 -3.60 -24.46 15.34
C GLY A 278 -2.31 -23.69 15.24
N LYS A 279 -2.13 -22.68 16.08
CA LYS A 279 -1.00 -21.74 16.02
C LYS A 279 0.37 -22.40 16.18
N THR A 280 0.44 -23.47 16.95
CA THR A 280 1.68 -24.21 17.24
C THR A 280 1.75 -25.54 16.47
N THR A 281 0.78 -25.82 15.58
CA THR A 281 0.78 -27.05 14.80
C THR A 281 1.88 -26.98 13.75
N PRO A 282 2.87 -27.91 13.79
CA PRO A 282 3.93 -27.93 12.80
C PRO A 282 3.40 -28.33 11.41
N PRO A 283 4.05 -27.95 10.31
CA PRO A 283 3.58 -28.19 8.95
C PRO A 283 3.15 -29.63 8.65
N PRO A 284 3.85 -30.70 9.09
CA PRO A 284 3.45 -32.07 8.81
C PRO A 284 2.13 -32.49 9.45
N ASP A 285 1.75 -31.85 10.57
CA ASP A 285 0.55 -32.19 11.35
C ASP A 285 -0.66 -31.31 10.99
N LYS A 286 -0.48 -30.36 10.08
CA LYS A 286 -1.57 -29.50 9.62
C LYS A 286 -2.59 -30.31 8.81
N LYS A 287 -3.87 -30.02 9.05
CA LYS A 287 -4.98 -30.68 8.36
C LYS A 287 -5.21 -30.08 6.99
N PRO A 288 -5.75 -30.84 6.03
CA PRO A 288 -6.15 -30.32 4.73
C PRO A 288 -7.09 -29.11 4.86
N TYR A 289 -6.97 -28.18 3.92
CA TYR A 289 -7.86 -27.03 3.82
C TYR A 289 -9.28 -27.47 3.45
N ASP A 290 -10.26 -26.97 4.19
CA ASP A 290 -11.69 -27.21 3.98
C ASP A 290 -12.42 -25.88 3.79
N PRO A 291 -12.83 -25.53 2.55
CA PRO A 291 -13.51 -24.27 2.27
C PRO A 291 -14.86 -24.10 2.97
N ALA A 292 -15.60 -25.18 3.21
CA ALA A 292 -16.88 -25.08 3.91
C ALA A 292 -16.67 -24.70 5.38
N LEU A 293 -15.66 -25.29 6.02
CA LEU A 293 -15.26 -24.94 7.37
C LEU A 293 -14.74 -23.49 7.44
N ALA A 294 -13.95 -23.07 6.43
CA ALA A 294 -13.45 -21.70 6.34
C ALA A 294 -14.60 -20.70 6.14
N ALA A 295 -15.54 -20.97 5.25
CA ALA A 295 -16.71 -20.11 5.02
C ALA A 295 -17.56 -19.93 6.28
N ALA A 296 -17.80 -21.02 7.02
CA ALA A 296 -18.53 -20.96 8.29
C ALA A 296 -17.76 -20.13 9.35
N ALA A 297 -16.42 -20.16 9.32
CA ALA A 297 -15.61 -19.31 10.19
C ALA A 297 -15.67 -17.83 9.77
N VAL A 298 -15.70 -17.54 8.46
CA VAL A 298 -15.90 -16.18 7.92
C VAL A 298 -17.21 -15.60 8.46
N ASP A 299 -18.33 -16.34 8.37
CA ASP A 299 -19.63 -15.86 8.84
C ASP A 299 -19.61 -15.51 10.34
N LYS A 300 -18.96 -16.35 11.14
CA LYS A 300 -18.77 -16.07 12.58
C LYS A 300 -17.93 -14.82 12.82
N HIS A 301 -16.85 -14.63 12.06
CA HIS A 301 -15.96 -13.49 12.23
C HIS A 301 -16.57 -12.19 11.70
N VAL A 302 -17.43 -12.22 10.69
CA VAL A 302 -18.24 -11.07 10.28
C VAL A 302 -19.16 -10.65 11.42
N ALA A 303 -19.91 -11.59 12.00
CA ALA A 303 -20.79 -11.31 13.13
C ALA A 303 -20.03 -10.78 14.35
N ASP A 304 -18.91 -11.40 14.73
CA ASP A 304 -18.06 -10.95 15.86
C ASP A 304 -17.53 -9.54 15.60
N PHE A 305 -17.06 -9.22 14.39
CA PHE A 305 -16.50 -7.91 14.07
C PHE A 305 -17.56 -6.79 14.12
N ILE A 306 -18.79 -7.09 13.67
CA ILE A 306 -19.94 -6.18 13.77
C ILE A 306 -20.22 -5.84 15.24
N GLU A 307 -20.23 -6.85 16.13
CA GLU A 307 -20.45 -6.61 17.57
C GLU A 307 -19.30 -5.83 18.21
N VAL A 308 -18.06 -6.08 17.79
CA VAL A 308 -16.89 -5.31 18.24
C VAL A 308 -17.02 -3.84 17.85
N ILE A 309 -17.36 -3.55 16.58
CA ILE A 309 -17.59 -2.18 16.11
C ILE A 309 -18.73 -1.52 16.91
N ARG A 310 -19.86 -2.22 17.06
CA ARG A 310 -21.03 -1.72 17.78
C ARG A 310 -20.72 -1.40 19.25
N ALA A 311 -20.00 -2.29 19.93
CA ALA A 311 -19.56 -2.09 21.30
C ALA A 311 -18.60 -0.90 21.42
N ARG A 312 -17.64 -0.79 20.48
CA ARG A 312 -16.68 0.31 20.44
C ARG A 312 -17.37 1.65 20.19
N LEU A 313 -18.26 1.73 19.19
CA LEU A 313 -19.04 2.94 18.92
C LEU A 313 -19.86 3.39 20.14
N ARG A 314 -20.56 2.46 20.81
CA ARG A 314 -21.33 2.79 22.04
C ARG A 314 -20.43 3.31 23.14
N SER A 315 -19.32 2.65 23.40
CA SER A 315 -18.36 3.03 24.46
C SER A 315 -17.78 4.42 24.20
N GLU A 316 -17.30 4.66 22.97
CA GLU A 316 -16.70 5.93 22.62
C GLU A 316 -17.72 7.08 22.57
N SER A 317 -18.92 6.83 22.02
CA SER A 317 -19.98 7.84 22.03
C SER A 317 -20.41 8.24 23.45
N ALA A 318 -20.51 7.27 24.36
CA ALA A 318 -20.77 7.55 25.76
C ALA A 318 -19.64 8.37 26.43
N ARG A 319 -18.38 8.04 26.10
CA ARG A 319 -17.19 8.73 26.63
C ARG A 319 -17.11 10.19 26.18
N ILE A 320 -17.41 10.47 24.90
CA ILE A 320 -17.28 11.83 24.33
C ILE A 320 -18.59 12.63 24.35
N GLY A 321 -19.71 12.03 24.76
CA GLY A 321 -21.02 12.69 24.85
C GLY A 321 -21.69 13.02 23.51
N ARG A 322 -21.22 12.40 22.41
CA ARG A 322 -21.75 12.55 21.04
C ARG A 322 -21.42 11.33 20.20
N ASP A 323 -21.97 11.26 18.98
CA ASP A 323 -21.64 10.18 18.04
C ASP A 323 -20.13 10.10 17.76
N ALA A 324 -19.57 8.92 17.96
CA ALA A 324 -18.16 8.63 17.73
C ALA A 324 -17.90 8.09 16.34
N LEU A 325 -16.65 8.22 15.90
CA LEU A 325 -16.06 7.57 14.74
C LEU A 325 -15.20 6.38 15.21
N VAL A 326 -15.24 5.28 14.48
CA VAL A 326 -14.28 4.18 14.60
C VAL A 326 -13.63 3.96 13.25
N VAL A 327 -12.31 4.08 13.18
CA VAL A 327 -11.53 3.89 11.95
C VAL A 327 -10.72 2.59 12.06
N ALA A 328 -10.99 1.64 11.17
CA ALA A 328 -10.14 0.46 10.98
C ALA A 328 -9.28 0.65 9.73
N ALA A 329 -7.99 0.39 9.83
CA ALA A 329 -7.07 0.54 8.70
C ALA A 329 -6.14 -0.66 8.55
N PHE A 330 -5.97 -1.12 7.30
CA PHE A 330 -5.22 -2.33 6.95
C PHE A 330 -4.54 -2.18 5.59
N ASP A 331 -3.47 -2.96 5.39
CA ASP A 331 -2.95 -3.21 4.05
C ASP A 331 -3.95 -4.04 3.25
N THR A 332 -4.16 -3.68 1.99
CA THR A 332 -5.08 -4.42 1.10
C THR A 332 -4.61 -5.84 0.84
N GLU A 333 -3.29 -6.05 0.81
CA GLU A 333 -2.65 -7.36 0.60
C GLU A 333 -2.95 -8.36 1.71
N LEU A 334 -3.38 -7.88 2.88
CA LEU A 334 -3.92 -8.74 3.93
C LEU A 334 -5.09 -9.58 3.40
N TYR A 335 -5.98 -8.96 2.62
CA TYR A 335 -7.20 -9.59 2.10
C TYR A 335 -6.90 -10.37 0.84
N GLY A 336 -6.57 -11.65 0.98
CA GLY A 336 -6.32 -12.61 -0.08
C GLY A 336 -4.88 -13.10 -0.14
N HIS A 337 -3.88 -12.22 -0.15
CA HIS A 337 -2.48 -12.64 -0.21
C HIS A 337 -2.04 -13.30 1.11
N TRP A 338 -2.22 -12.63 2.24
CA TRP A 338 -1.87 -13.18 3.56
C TRP A 338 -3.03 -13.94 4.22
N TRP A 339 -4.25 -13.54 3.98
CA TRP A 339 -5.47 -14.16 4.46
C TRP A 339 -6.39 -14.53 3.30
N HIS A 340 -6.31 -15.78 2.88
CA HIS A 340 -7.01 -16.29 1.68
C HIS A 340 -8.51 -15.96 1.66
N GLU A 341 -9.19 -16.05 2.80
CA GLU A 341 -10.62 -15.77 2.92
C GLU A 341 -10.94 -14.28 3.10
N GLY A 342 -9.91 -13.43 3.15
CA GLY A 342 -10.06 -12.00 3.38
C GLY A 342 -11.02 -11.28 2.44
N PRO A 343 -10.97 -11.49 1.11
CA PRO A 343 -11.91 -10.85 0.19
C PRO A 343 -13.37 -11.25 0.44
N MET A 344 -13.63 -12.53 0.75
CA MET A 344 -14.97 -13.01 1.11
C MET A 344 -15.46 -12.36 2.41
N TRP A 345 -14.58 -12.27 3.41
CA TRP A 345 -14.91 -11.61 4.67
C TRP A 345 -15.21 -10.14 4.48
N LEU A 346 -14.40 -9.44 3.69
CA LEU A 346 -14.56 -8.01 3.40
C LEU A 346 -15.91 -7.73 2.73
N GLU A 347 -16.25 -8.47 1.68
CA GLU A 347 -17.52 -8.31 0.96
C GLU A 347 -18.72 -8.56 1.88
N LYS A 348 -18.72 -9.67 2.62
CA LYS A 348 -19.79 -9.99 3.57
C LYS A 348 -19.91 -8.94 4.67
N LEU A 349 -18.78 -8.42 5.18
CA LEU A 349 -18.78 -7.38 6.20
C LEU A 349 -19.42 -6.09 5.66
N LEU A 350 -18.95 -5.60 4.51
CA LEU A 350 -19.45 -4.34 3.92
C LEU A 350 -20.95 -4.41 3.64
N ARG A 351 -21.46 -5.57 3.21
CA ARG A 351 -22.90 -5.77 2.99
C ARG A 351 -23.68 -5.83 4.31
N ALA A 352 -23.14 -6.45 5.34
CA ALA A 352 -23.84 -6.67 6.61
C ALA A 352 -23.83 -5.46 7.56
N LEU A 353 -22.85 -4.56 7.46
CA LEU A 353 -22.74 -3.39 8.34
C LEU A 353 -24.00 -2.48 8.31
N PRO A 354 -24.53 -2.05 7.15
CA PRO A 354 -25.74 -1.24 7.09
C PRO A 354 -26.96 -1.99 7.64
N GLU A 355 -27.11 -3.28 7.35
CA GLU A 355 -28.19 -4.14 7.87
C GLU A 355 -28.14 -4.25 9.41
N ALA A 356 -26.94 -4.20 9.99
CA ALA A 356 -26.73 -4.18 11.43
C ALA A 356 -26.97 -2.79 12.07
N GLY A 357 -27.41 -1.78 11.29
CA GLY A 357 -27.66 -0.42 11.75
C GLY A 357 -26.38 0.38 12.01
N ILE A 358 -25.24 -0.03 11.49
CA ILE A 358 -23.97 0.69 11.60
C ILE A 358 -23.83 1.61 10.38
N ARG A 359 -23.70 2.91 10.63
CA ARG A 359 -23.40 3.87 9.56
C ARG A 359 -21.98 3.65 9.07
N VAL A 360 -21.85 3.28 7.81
CA VAL A 360 -20.57 3.19 7.10
C VAL A 360 -20.33 4.49 6.35
N GLY A 361 -19.07 4.88 6.17
CA GLY A 361 -18.69 6.03 5.36
C GLY A 361 -17.17 6.13 5.23
N THR A 362 -16.76 7.08 4.42
CA THR A 362 -15.35 7.38 4.15
C THR A 362 -14.77 8.37 5.18
N LEU A 363 -13.45 8.63 5.13
CA LEU A 363 -12.84 9.68 5.96
C LEU A 363 -13.32 11.07 5.52
N ALA A 364 -13.52 11.29 4.22
CA ALA A 364 -14.13 12.52 3.71
C ALA A 364 -15.54 12.73 4.26
N ASP A 365 -16.36 11.66 4.30
CA ASP A 365 -17.69 11.71 4.93
C ASP A 365 -17.60 12.03 6.43
N ALA A 366 -16.67 11.38 7.13
CA ALA A 366 -16.46 11.63 8.55
C ALA A 366 -16.12 13.10 8.81
N ARG A 367 -15.24 13.67 8.00
CA ARG A 367 -14.91 15.10 8.07
C ARG A 367 -16.11 15.99 7.75
N ALA A 368 -16.81 15.73 6.66
CA ALA A 368 -17.95 16.53 6.21
C ALA A 368 -19.13 16.49 7.20
N GLN A 369 -19.34 15.36 7.88
CA GLN A 369 -20.38 15.17 8.88
C GLN A 369 -19.98 15.63 10.29
N GLY A 370 -18.79 16.23 10.43
CA GLY A 370 -18.34 16.82 11.70
C GLY A 370 -17.85 15.82 12.74
N TYR A 371 -17.40 14.62 12.33
CA TYR A 371 -16.66 13.71 13.22
C TYR A 371 -15.22 14.23 13.46
N VAL A 372 -15.14 15.50 13.85
CA VAL A 372 -13.90 16.23 14.09
C VAL A 372 -13.98 16.84 15.50
N GLY A 373 -12.89 16.72 16.24
CA GLY A 373 -12.73 17.25 17.58
C GLY A 373 -11.83 18.48 17.62
N GLU A 374 -11.35 18.82 18.83
CA GLU A 374 -10.48 19.98 19.04
C GLU A 374 -9.09 19.78 18.42
N PRO A 375 -8.43 20.86 17.95
CA PRO A 375 -7.08 20.81 17.42
C PRO A 375 -6.06 20.28 18.43
N ILE A 376 -5.07 19.53 17.93
CA ILE A 376 -3.98 18.98 18.75
C ILE A 376 -2.61 19.31 18.17
N ASP A 377 -1.59 19.26 19.04
CA ASP A 377 -0.20 19.19 18.65
C ASP A 377 0.12 17.70 18.38
N LEU A 378 0.25 17.34 17.11
CA LEU A 378 0.50 15.97 16.71
C LEU A 378 2.00 15.66 16.86
N PRO A 379 2.38 14.62 17.64
CA PRO A 379 3.79 14.27 17.84
C PRO A 379 4.39 13.52 16.65
N GLU A 380 5.70 13.44 16.63
CA GLU A 380 6.42 12.50 15.75
C GLU A 380 5.92 11.08 15.98
N SER A 381 5.64 10.37 14.90
CA SER A 381 5.01 9.05 14.98
C SER A 381 5.14 8.24 13.70
N SER A 382 4.83 6.96 13.79
CA SER A 382 4.61 6.04 12.68
C SER A 382 3.70 4.88 13.13
N TRP A 383 3.31 3.99 12.22
CA TRP A 383 2.59 2.77 12.60
C TRP A 383 3.50 1.57 12.86
N GLY A 384 4.79 1.72 12.67
CA GLY A 384 5.80 0.68 12.86
C GLY A 384 5.89 0.13 14.29
N SER A 385 6.78 -0.82 14.49
CA SER A 385 7.09 -1.36 15.81
C SER A 385 7.59 -0.24 16.73
N GLY A 386 7.04 -0.15 17.93
CA GLY A 386 7.35 0.91 18.89
C GLY A 386 6.59 2.22 18.65
N LYS A 387 5.90 2.37 17.51
CA LYS A 387 5.12 3.55 17.13
C LYS A 387 5.94 4.84 16.99
N ASP A 388 7.24 4.66 16.85
CA ASP A 388 8.25 5.67 16.58
C ASP A 388 8.93 5.40 15.23
N TRP A 389 10.08 6.00 14.97
CA TRP A 389 10.79 5.85 13.70
C TRP A 389 11.86 4.75 13.67
N ARG A 390 11.98 3.92 14.73
CA ARG A 390 13.05 2.91 14.84
C ARG A 390 13.14 1.93 13.67
N VAL A 391 12.04 1.67 12.97
CA VAL A 391 12.02 0.80 11.79
C VAL A 391 12.72 1.46 10.60
N TRP A 392 12.63 2.79 10.47
CA TRP A 392 13.13 3.55 9.32
C TRP A 392 14.33 4.44 9.65
N ALA A 393 14.63 4.65 10.93
CA ALA A 393 15.72 5.51 11.42
C ALA A 393 16.53 4.88 12.55
N GLY A 394 16.34 3.59 12.87
CA GLY A 394 17.10 2.89 13.89
C GLY A 394 18.48 2.43 13.39
N ASP A 395 19.31 1.95 14.32
CA ASP A 395 20.70 1.55 14.06
C ASP A 395 20.84 0.51 12.94
N GLN A 396 19.86 -0.40 12.81
CA GLN A 396 19.86 -1.47 11.80
C GLN A 396 19.80 -0.96 10.35
N VAL A 397 19.35 0.26 10.15
CA VAL A 397 19.14 0.89 8.83
C VAL A 397 19.89 2.21 8.68
N SER A 398 20.84 2.49 9.59
CA SER A 398 21.61 3.75 9.59
C SER A 398 22.38 3.96 8.28
N ASP A 399 22.83 2.90 7.64
CA ASP A 399 23.43 2.90 6.30
C ASP A 399 22.46 3.42 5.23
N LEU A 400 21.21 2.97 5.25
CA LEU A 400 20.17 3.45 4.31
C LEU A 400 19.73 4.87 4.62
N VAL A 401 19.68 5.27 5.89
CA VAL A 401 19.39 6.66 6.28
C VAL A 401 20.46 7.61 5.72
N ALA A 402 21.74 7.25 5.86
CA ALA A 402 22.85 8.01 5.30
C ALA A 402 22.77 8.06 3.76
N LEU A 403 22.56 6.90 3.12
CA LEU A 403 22.39 6.83 1.66
C LEU A 403 21.25 7.73 1.15
N ASN A 404 20.10 7.69 1.82
CA ASN A 404 18.93 8.51 1.44
C ASN A 404 19.24 10.01 1.52
N ALA A 405 19.92 10.45 2.61
CA ALA A 405 20.32 11.84 2.76
C ALA A 405 21.29 12.29 1.67
N GLU A 406 22.29 11.46 1.34
CA GLU A 406 23.24 11.72 0.25
C GLU A 406 22.52 11.83 -1.11
N VAL A 407 21.70 10.82 -1.46
CA VAL A 407 20.95 10.78 -2.72
C VAL A 407 20.08 12.01 -2.90
N VAL A 408 19.34 12.41 -1.86
CA VAL A 408 18.51 13.62 -1.92
C VAL A 408 19.37 14.87 -2.10
N SER A 409 20.45 15.00 -1.35
CA SER A 409 21.38 16.14 -1.46
C SER A 409 22.01 16.27 -2.86
N GLU A 410 22.47 15.14 -3.42
CA GLU A 410 23.07 15.08 -4.76
C GLU A 410 22.04 15.41 -5.85
N ALA A 411 20.81 14.89 -5.75
CA ALA A 411 19.72 15.18 -6.68
C ALA A 411 19.34 16.68 -6.65
N LEU A 412 19.21 17.26 -5.45
CA LEU A 412 18.93 18.69 -5.29
C LEU A 412 20.05 19.56 -5.84
N ALA A 413 21.32 19.20 -5.60
CA ALA A 413 22.46 19.93 -6.15
C ALA A 413 22.47 19.91 -7.69
N HIS A 414 22.14 18.77 -8.31
CA HIS A 414 22.00 18.69 -9.76
C HIS A 414 20.88 19.64 -10.28
N ILE A 415 19.71 19.61 -9.64
CA ILE A 415 18.58 20.47 -10.01
C ILE A 415 18.90 21.95 -9.85
N ASP A 416 19.62 22.33 -8.79
CA ASP A 416 20.01 23.70 -8.53
C ASP A 416 21.07 24.21 -9.54
N ALA A 417 21.89 23.33 -10.08
CA ALA A 417 22.87 23.63 -11.13
C ALA A 417 22.24 23.79 -12.53
N MET A 418 20.99 23.32 -12.74
CA MET A 418 20.32 23.48 -14.04
C MET A 418 20.11 24.96 -14.41
N PRO A 419 20.15 25.34 -15.73
CA PRO A 419 19.86 26.70 -16.16
C PRO A 419 18.48 27.18 -15.69
N ALA A 420 18.40 28.40 -15.17
CA ALA A 420 17.18 28.97 -14.57
C ALA A 420 15.98 29.06 -15.53
N ARG A 421 16.21 29.06 -16.84
CA ARG A 421 15.19 29.26 -17.88
C ARG A 421 15.06 28.07 -18.84
N LEU A 422 15.10 26.84 -18.32
CA LEU A 422 14.78 25.67 -19.12
C LEU A 422 13.31 25.72 -19.56
N ARG A 423 13.09 25.99 -20.85
CA ARG A 423 11.72 26.02 -21.43
C ARG A 423 11.14 24.63 -21.71
N ARG A 424 11.99 23.62 -21.83
CA ARG A 424 11.59 22.23 -22.14
C ARG A 424 11.99 21.32 -21.00
N ARG A 425 11.24 20.23 -20.84
CA ARG A 425 11.62 19.11 -19.94
C ARG A 425 12.99 18.59 -20.37
N ASP A 426 13.78 18.20 -19.38
CA ASP A 426 15.05 17.53 -19.58
C ASP A 426 14.92 16.05 -19.18
N PRO A 427 14.87 15.11 -20.16
CA PRO A 427 14.73 13.69 -19.86
C PRO A 427 15.86 13.11 -19.01
N VAL A 428 17.03 13.72 -19.02
CA VAL A 428 18.19 13.31 -18.20
C VAL A 428 17.91 13.61 -16.73
N SER A 429 17.55 14.85 -16.42
CA SER A 429 17.20 15.26 -15.05
C SER A 429 15.92 14.59 -14.56
N ASP A 430 14.93 14.36 -15.43
CA ASP A 430 13.71 13.62 -15.08
C ASP A 430 14.04 12.18 -14.63
N GLN A 431 14.96 11.48 -15.35
CA GLN A 431 15.39 10.14 -14.97
C GLN A 431 16.23 10.15 -13.70
N LEU A 432 17.14 11.10 -13.56
CA LEU A 432 17.94 11.27 -12.35
C LEU A 432 17.06 11.41 -11.09
N VAL A 433 16.05 12.27 -11.13
CA VAL A 433 15.12 12.47 -10.00
C VAL A 433 14.28 11.22 -9.77
N ARG A 434 13.88 10.49 -10.81
CA ARG A 434 13.14 9.23 -10.68
C ARG A 434 13.95 8.19 -9.93
N GLU A 435 15.23 8.01 -10.29
CA GLU A 435 16.13 7.08 -9.59
C GLU A 435 16.35 7.50 -8.13
N ALA A 436 16.50 8.81 -7.87
CA ALA A 436 16.59 9.31 -6.50
C ALA A 436 15.34 8.94 -5.67
N LEU A 437 14.15 9.12 -6.23
CA LEU A 437 12.89 8.76 -5.56
C LEU A 437 12.79 7.26 -5.29
N LEU A 438 13.22 6.41 -6.23
CA LEU A 438 13.21 4.95 -6.06
C LEU A 438 14.23 4.47 -5.01
N ALA A 439 15.37 5.15 -4.91
CA ALA A 439 16.38 4.83 -3.91
C ALA A 439 15.88 5.04 -2.47
N ILE A 440 15.02 6.05 -2.25
CA ILE A 440 14.55 6.48 -0.92
C ILE A 440 13.19 5.88 -0.50
N ALA A 441 12.69 4.86 -1.21
CA ALA A 441 11.44 4.19 -0.83
C ALA A 441 11.54 3.62 0.61
N SER A 442 10.47 3.77 1.39
CA SER A 442 10.43 3.32 2.81
C SER A 442 10.57 1.81 2.96
N ASP A 443 10.20 1.07 1.92
CA ASP A 443 10.27 -0.39 1.86
C ASP A 443 11.66 -0.94 2.14
N TRP A 444 12.71 -0.29 1.65
CA TRP A 444 14.07 -0.79 1.81
C TRP A 444 14.47 -0.85 3.28
N ALA A 445 14.23 0.20 4.02
CA ALA A 445 14.49 0.22 5.46
C ALA A 445 13.57 -0.75 6.22
N PHE A 446 12.29 -0.85 5.84
CA PHE A 446 11.35 -1.79 6.43
C PHE A 446 11.82 -3.25 6.26
N MET A 447 12.16 -3.66 5.04
CA MET A 447 12.60 -5.03 4.74
C MET A 447 13.89 -5.39 5.49
N VAL A 448 14.81 -4.44 5.65
CA VAL A 448 16.03 -4.62 6.44
C VAL A 448 15.70 -4.75 7.93
N SER A 449 14.90 -3.86 8.49
CA SER A 449 14.54 -3.87 9.91
C SER A 449 13.73 -5.11 10.32
N LYS A 450 13.00 -5.73 9.40
CA LYS A 450 12.22 -6.95 9.62
C LYS A 450 12.93 -8.22 9.21
N ASP A 451 14.12 -8.09 8.64
CA ASP A 451 14.94 -9.20 8.12
C ASP A 451 14.16 -10.14 7.17
N THR A 452 13.24 -9.56 6.39
CA THR A 452 12.41 -10.31 5.45
C THR A 452 13.12 -10.58 4.13
N ALA A 453 13.89 -9.61 3.63
CA ALA A 453 14.72 -9.69 2.43
C ALA A 453 15.81 -8.59 2.46
N ALA A 454 16.58 -8.51 3.54
CA ALA A 454 17.51 -7.42 3.83
C ALA A 454 18.57 -7.20 2.72
N GLY A 455 19.14 -8.28 2.17
CA GLY A 455 20.10 -8.20 1.07
C GLY A 455 19.48 -7.58 -0.18
N TYR A 456 18.33 -8.08 -0.60
CA TYR A 456 17.60 -7.55 -1.76
C TYR A 456 17.27 -6.06 -1.59
N ALA A 457 16.81 -5.66 -0.41
CA ALA A 457 16.43 -4.27 -0.14
C ALA A 457 17.63 -3.31 -0.25
N ARG A 458 18.79 -3.68 0.33
CA ARG A 458 20.02 -2.90 0.20
C ARG A 458 20.49 -2.83 -1.25
N ASP A 459 20.51 -3.96 -1.94
CA ASP A 459 20.90 -4.02 -3.37
C ASP A 459 20.03 -3.10 -4.22
N ARG A 460 18.70 -3.05 -3.96
CA ARG A 460 17.78 -2.18 -4.68
C ARG A 460 18.04 -0.71 -4.40
N ALA A 461 18.15 -0.29 -3.15
CA ALA A 461 18.46 1.09 -2.77
C ALA A 461 19.78 1.57 -3.40
N HIS A 462 20.83 0.76 -3.30
CA HIS A 462 22.14 1.08 -3.88
C HIS A 462 22.13 1.09 -5.41
N LYS A 463 21.36 0.22 -6.06
CA LYS A 463 21.23 0.17 -7.52
C LYS A 463 20.63 1.46 -8.06
N HIS A 464 19.53 1.95 -7.46
CA HIS A 464 18.91 3.21 -7.85
C HIS A 464 19.80 4.42 -7.54
N ALA A 465 20.48 4.43 -6.38
CA ALA A 465 21.46 5.48 -6.05
C ALA A 465 22.63 5.48 -7.05
N HIS A 466 23.11 4.32 -7.48
CA HIS A 466 24.15 4.19 -8.51
C HIS A 466 23.67 4.74 -9.86
N ALA A 467 22.47 4.38 -10.30
CA ALA A 467 21.86 4.88 -11.54
C ALA A 467 21.79 6.40 -11.57
N MET A 468 21.28 7.00 -10.48
CA MET A 468 21.25 8.44 -10.31
C MET A 468 22.64 9.08 -10.43
N ARG A 469 23.65 8.51 -9.73
CA ARG A 469 25.02 9.01 -9.71
C ARG A 469 25.73 8.89 -11.06
N GLU A 470 25.53 7.81 -11.80
CA GLU A 470 26.07 7.66 -13.16
C GLU A 470 25.55 8.75 -14.12
N ILE A 471 24.24 9.01 -14.07
CA ILE A 471 23.59 10.06 -14.87
C ILE A 471 24.14 11.45 -14.46
N ALA A 472 24.19 11.71 -13.15
CA ALA A 472 24.71 12.98 -12.61
C ALA A 472 26.16 13.25 -13.02
N ALA A 473 27.02 12.23 -12.91
CA ALA A 473 28.44 12.34 -13.28
C ALA A 473 28.65 12.65 -14.77
N ALA A 474 27.91 11.99 -15.66
CA ALA A 474 27.97 12.26 -17.09
C ALA A 474 27.49 13.69 -17.43
N ALA A 475 26.40 14.12 -16.81
CA ALA A 475 25.87 15.47 -16.98
C ALA A 475 26.85 16.55 -16.46
N ALA A 476 27.45 16.34 -15.27
CA ALA A 476 28.43 17.25 -14.68
C ALA A 476 29.72 17.34 -15.52
N ALA A 477 30.12 16.27 -16.21
CA ALA A 477 31.25 16.26 -17.12
C ALA A 477 30.96 16.97 -18.47
N GLY A 478 29.72 17.40 -18.72
CA GLY A 478 29.30 18.00 -20.00
C GLY A 478 29.20 16.97 -21.14
N ASP A 479 29.17 15.67 -20.83
CA ASP A 479 28.97 14.61 -21.82
C ASP A 479 27.47 14.33 -22.00
N ASP A 480 26.80 15.27 -22.67
CA ASP A 480 25.35 15.22 -22.90
C ASP A 480 24.92 13.94 -23.61
N ARG A 481 25.77 13.42 -24.53
CA ARG A 481 25.47 12.19 -25.26
C ARG A 481 25.46 10.96 -24.33
N ARG A 482 26.44 10.87 -23.45
CA ARG A 482 26.52 9.78 -22.46
C ARG A 482 25.41 9.91 -21.43
N ALA A 483 25.14 11.11 -20.92
CA ALA A 483 24.07 11.36 -19.97
C ALA A 483 22.70 10.95 -20.54
N ALA A 484 22.41 11.33 -21.79
CA ALA A 484 21.17 10.93 -22.47
C ALA A 484 21.10 9.41 -22.71
N ALA A 485 22.20 8.76 -23.08
CA ALA A 485 22.24 7.30 -23.27
C ALA A 485 22.00 6.55 -21.95
N LEU A 486 22.63 6.98 -20.84
CA LEU A 486 22.42 6.40 -19.52
C LEU A 486 20.98 6.59 -19.05
N ALA A 487 20.44 7.80 -19.15
CA ALA A 487 19.07 8.10 -18.76
C ALA A 487 18.06 7.24 -19.56
N ALA A 488 18.28 7.05 -20.86
CA ALA A 488 17.45 6.20 -21.70
C ALA A 488 17.56 4.72 -21.30
N ALA A 489 18.76 4.23 -21.00
CA ALA A 489 18.99 2.85 -20.58
C ALA A 489 18.28 2.54 -19.24
N TRP A 490 18.41 3.40 -18.25
CA TRP A 490 17.74 3.24 -16.96
C TRP A 490 16.21 3.40 -17.08
N ARG A 491 15.75 4.29 -17.94
CA ARG A 491 14.31 4.46 -18.19
C ARG A 491 13.64 3.20 -18.74
N ASN A 492 14.35 2.33 -19.42
CA ASN A 492 13.81 1.06 -19.91
C ASN A 492 13.43 0.10 -18.75
N ALA A 493 14.11 0.19 -17.62
CA ALA A 493 13.80 -0.59 -16.41
C ALA A 493 12.92 0.20 -15.43
N ASP A 494 13.19 1.49 -15.31
CA ASP A 494 12.62 2.39 -14.30
C ASP A 494 11.88 3.56 -14.96
N GLY A 495 10.97 3.24 -15.88
CA GLY A 495 10.22 4.20 -16.68
C GLY A 495 8.90 4.68 -16.08
N LEU A 496 8.63 4.32 -14.81
CA LEU A 496 7.42 4.76 -14.13
C LEU A 496 7.36 6.30 -14.03
N PHE A 497 6.18 6.84 -13.75
CA PHE A 497 5.93 8.30 -13.71
C PHE A 497 6.36 9.03 -14.99
N PRO A 498 5.76 8.71 -16.14
CA PRO A 498 6.20 9.24 -17.44
C PRO A 498 6.10 10.77 -17.53
N ASP A 499 5.29 11.39 -16.69
CA ASP A 499 5.05 12.83 -16.66
C ASP A 499 5.88 13.56 -15.59
N LEU A 500 6.71 12.86 -14.81
CA LEU A 500 7.61 13.48 -13.84
C LEU A 500 8.44 14.57 -14.53
N ASP A 501 8.43 15.78 -13.99
CA ASP A 501 9.14 16.95 -14.50
C ASP A 501 10.08 17.52 -13.44
N ALA A 502 11.35 17.21 -13.56
CA ALA A 502 12.38 17.61 -12.61
C ALA A 502 12.49 19.14 -12.40
N ARG A 503 12.03 19.95 -13.36
CA ARG A 503 12.00 21.42 -13.22
C ARG A 503 11.09 21.89 -12.09
N ARG A 504 10.03 21.12 -11.78
CA ARG A 504 9.11 21.45 -10.68
C ARG A 504 9.81 21.36 -9.32
N LEU A 505 10.75 20.43 -9.15
CA LEU A 505 11.55 20.31 -7.92
C LEU A 505 12.34 21.60 -7.64
N ARG A 506 12.79 22.32 -8.68
CA ARG A 506 13.44 23.62 -8.54
C ARG A 506 12.46 24.72 -8.07
N HIS A 507 11.25 24.74 -8.59
CA HIS A 507 10.25 25.75 -8.24
C HIS A 507 9.67 25.55 -6.84
N THR A 508 9.61 24.31 -6.37
CA THR A 508 9.17 23.96 -5.00
C THR A 508 10.06 24.64 -3.93
N ALA A 509 11.33 24.92 -4.23
CA ALA A 509 12.25 25.60 -3.31
C ALA A 509 11.83 27.03 -2.94
N ALA A 510 11.27 27.79 -3.88
CA ALA A 510 10.87 29.18 -3.62
C ALA A 510 9.66 29.31 -2.69
N THR A 511 8.79 28.30 -2.68
CA THR A 511 7.60 28.26 -1.80
C THR A 511 7.89 27.71 -0.41
N ALA A 512 8.89 26.84 -0.25
CA ALA A 512 9.26 26.24 1.05
C ALA A 512 10.09 27.20 1.93
N ALA A 513 10.84 28.13 1.34
CA ALA A 513 11.71 29.05 2.07
C ALA A 513 10.94 30.17 2.82
N ALA A 514 9.78 30.58 2.32
CA ALA A 514 9.01 31.68 2.91
C ALA A 514 8.46 31.40 4.34
N PRO A 515 7.93 30.20 4.67
CA PRO A 515 7.42 29.94 6.03
C PRO A 515 8.50 29.80 7.10
N ALA A 516 9.68 29.29 6.76
CA ALA A 516 10.79 29.18 7.73
C ALA A 516 11.36 30.53 8.13
N ALA A 517 11.45 31.46 7.18
CA ALA A 517 11.86 32.85 7.46
C ALA A 517 10.80 33.60 8.30
N ALA A 518 9.52 33.37 8.06
CA ALA A 518 8.44 33.96 8.85
C ALA A 518 8.44 33.45 10.30
N ARG A 519 8.66 32.14 10.53
CA ARG A 519 8.76 31.55 11.88
C ARG A 519 10.00 32.03 12.65
N ALA A 520 11.13 32.23 11.97
CA ALA A 520 12.34 32.79 12.58
C ALA A 520 12.13 34.25 13.01
N GLN A 521 11.35 35.02 12.28
CA GLN A 521 11.00 36.41 12.64
C GLN A 521 9.97 36.51 13.77
N GLU A 522 9.03 35.54 13.89
CA GLU A 522 8.09 35.46 15.01
C GLU A 522 8.76 34.97 16.29
N ALA A 523 9.72 34.07 16.22
CA ALA A 523 10.47 33.58 17.37
C ALA A 523 11.51 34.62 17.88
N ALA A 524 11.82 35.65 17.08
CA ALA A 524 12.74 36.74 17.42
C ALA A 524 12.00 38.01 17.93
N ARG A 525 10.68 38.01 17.97
CA ARG A 525 9.83 39.02 18.57
C ARG A 525 9.23 38.52 19.90
#